data_3163a086f292a101ff3bb2ea1d17f42c
#
_entry.id   3163a086f292a101ff3bb2ea1d17f42c
#
_cell.length_a   1.000
_cell.length_b   1.000
_cell.length_c   1.000
_cell.angle_alpha   90.00
_cell.angle_beta   90.00
_cell.angle_gamma   90.00
#
_symmetry.space_group_name_H-M   'P 1'
#
loop_
_entity.id
_entity.type
_entity.pdbx_description
1 polymer ?
#
loop_
_entity_poly.entity_id
_entity_poly.type
_entity_poly.pdbx_seq_one_letter_code
_entity_poly.pdbx_strand_id
1 'polypeptide(L)'
;MTDDAARVTVGRKDGPPRSAARLALDRQFGALFWGNLLSGTGIWFHSIVAAVVVYAATASALWVGLVTVAQFVPQIFLTPLSGGWADRGNAGRQIVAGRAVAALGSAGAAAFCLVRGPLESHTDALVVLAATLVAGLGFVVGGPALQSIVPLVIRRGELPTAMAMNSLPWTMARVAGPAGGAFVAAHHSPALAFGLAAGAHLVFVVLALLAALPAGAQREDGTDFRVRVALHYVRRDPTMLVLLVVVAGIGFASEPSITLAPTIAADLGGDTALVGRLTGAFGAGAVLGFFGYNVVSLWLRQQRVLQVGLGVMVLGWVVLAGAAHVGLALGAFTVAGLGFMVANTAAVTLIQQRVPDELRGRVMALWMVGFAGSRPLASAVEGFLADAVSLPAALLVTAGVLLTVLCLFRPRRLDFPAARAGTVPEREVSRDG
;
A
#
# COMPACT_ATOMS: atom_id res chain seq x y z
N MET A 1 -21.81 -42.31 15.34
CA MET A 1 -21.69 -41.28 16.37
C MET A 1 -21.14 -40.01 15.70
N THR A 2 -21.98 -39.15 15.54
CA THR A 2 -22.21 -37.92 14.81
C THR A 2 -21.06 -36.94 14.90
N ASP A 3 -20.54 -36.65 13.73
CA ASP A 3 -19.57 -35.57 13.39
C ASP A 3 -20.33 -34.21 13.39
N ASP A 4 -20.42 -33.60 14.55
CA ASP A 4 -21.04 -32.28 14.73
C ASP A 4 -19.94 -31.21 14.81
N ALA A 5 -19.21 -31.10 13.70
CA ALA A 5 -18.31 -29.99 13.49
C ALA A 5 -19.17 -28.70 13.38
N ALA A 6 -19.24 -27.94 14.45
CA ALA A 6 -19.91 -26.66 14.55
C ALA A 6 -19.53 -25.76 13.39
N ARG A 7 -20.35 -25.79 12.33
CA ARG A 7 -20.24 -24.89 11.17
C ARG A 7 -20.68 -23.51 11.65
N VAL A 8 -19.72 -22.62 11.81
CA VAL A 8 -19.98 -21.19 11.92
C VAL A 8 -20.83 -20.79 10.71
N THR A 9 -22.13 -20.71 10.89
CA THR A 9 -23.08 -20.16 9.91
C THR A 9 -22.95 -18.65 9.90
N VAL A 10 -21.85 -18.15 9.34
CA VAL A 10 -21.75 -16.76 8.92
C VAL A 10 -22.83 -16.57 7.86
N GLY A 11 -23.71 -15.59 8.03
CA GLY A 11 -24.83 -15.27 7.13
C GLY A 11 -24.38 -14.90 5.73
N ARG A 12 -23.84 -15.88 5.00
CA ARG A 12 -23.45 -15.75 3.60
C ARG A 12 -24.71 -15.71 2.74
N LYS A 13 -24.78 -14.75 1.84
CA LYS A 13 -25.88 -14.66 0.86
C LYS A 13 -25.90 -15.91 0.00
N ASP A 14 -27.07 -16.54 -0.13
CA ASP A 14 -27.27 -17.67 -1.03
C ASP A 14 -27.33 -17.21 -2.49
N GLY A 15 -26.92 -18.09 -3.39
CA GLY A 15 -26.97 -17.88 -4.83
C GLY A 15 -25.67 -18.24 -5.57
N PRO A 16 -25.72 -18.36 -6.89
CA PRO A 16 -24.53 -18.66 -7.69
C PRO A 16 -23.49 -17.54 -7.60
N PRO A 17 -22.19 -17.86 -7.77
CA PRO A 17 -21.12 -16.88 -7.72
C PRO A 17 -21.31 -15.80 -8.81
N ARG A 18 -21.10 -14.54 -8.44
CA ARG A 18 -21.18 -13.41 -9.34
C ARG A 18 -19.84 -13.18 -10.05
N SER A 19 -19.88 -12.64 -11.27
CA SER A 19 -18.68 -12.17 -11.96
C SER A 19 -18.09 -10.94 -11.25
N ALA A 20 -16.79 -10.64 -11.48
CA ALA A 20 -16.12 -9.46 -10.92
C ALA A 20 -16.88 -8.15 -11.20
N ALA A 21 -17.41 -7.98 -12.44
CA ALA A 21 -18.19 -6.81 -12.79
C ALA A 21 -19.49 -6.69 -11.96
N ARG A 22 -20.20 -7.80 -11.75
CA ARG A 22 -21.40 -7.82 -10.91
C ARG A 22 -21.09 -7.60 -9.43
N LEU A 23 -19.93 -8.06 -8.96
CA LEU A 23 -19.44 -7.77 -7.62
C LEU A 23 -19.16 -6.28 -7.45
N ALA A 24 -18.49 -5.64 -8.41
CA ALA A 24 -18.21 -4.20 -8.39
C ALA A 24 -19.48 -3.33 -8.40
N LEU A 25 -20.60 -3.85 -8.89
CA LEU A 25 -21.89 -3.18 -8.92
C LEU A 25 -22.83 -3.61 -7.76
N ASP A 26 -22.41 -4.54 -6.92
CA ASP A 26 -23.17 -4.96 -5.74
C ASP A 26 -23.28 -3.82 -4.73
N ARG A 27 -24.45 -3.70 -4.09
CA ARG A 27 -24.70 -2.59 -3.15
C ARG A 27 -23.69 -2.54 -2.00
N GLN A 28 -23.29 -3.67 -1.44
CA GLN A 28 -22.38 -3.73 -0.28
C GLN A 28 -20.92 -3.86 -0.72
N PHE A 29 -20.61 -4.86 -1.55
CA PHE A 29 -19.24 -5.05 -2.01
C PHE A 29 -18.78 -3.89 -2.93
N GLY A 30 -19.65 -3.41 -3.82
CA GLY A 30 -19.35 -2.27 -4.68
C GLY A 30 -19.10 -0.99 -3.89
N ALA A 31 -19.87 -0.73 -2.82
CA ALA A 31 -19.62 0.41 -1.94
C ALA A 31 -18.24 0.32 -1.27
N LEU A 32 -17.81 -0.87 -0.84
CA LEU A 32 -16.46 -1.10 -0.28
C LEU A 32 -15.39 -0.92 -1.36
N PHE A 33 -15.60 -1.47 -2.55
CA PHE A 33 -14.63 -1.41 -3.65
C PHE A 33 -14.40 0.04 -4.12
N TRP A 34 -15.45 0.73 -4.54
CA TRP A 34 -15.37 2.10 -5.05
C TRP A 34 -15.03 3.11 -3.95
N GLY A 35 -15.60 2.93 -2.77
CA GLY A 35 -15.26 3.75 -1.61
C GLY A 35 -13.80 3.63 -1.22
N ASN A 36 -13.24 2.41 -1.22
CA ASN A 36 -11.82 2.18 -0.93
C ASN A 36 -10.91 2.74 -2.04
N LEU A 37 -11.32 2.68 -3.31
CA LEU A 37 -10.59 3.27 -4.42
C LEU A 37 -10.52 4.80 -4.27
N LEU A 38 -11.66 5.45 -4.04
CA LEU A 38 -11.72 6.90 -3.87
C LEU A 38 -10.96 7.35 -2.63
N SER A 39 -11.21 6.73 -1.48
CA SER A 39 -10.53 7.07 -0.22
C SER A 39 -9.03 6.74 -0.27
N GLY A 40 -8.64 5.64 -0.93
CA GLY A 40 -7.23 5.32 -1.19
C GLY A 40 -6.57 6.39 -2.08
N THR A 41 -7.24 6.84 -3.13
CA THR A 41 -6.78 7.96 -3.96
C THR A 41 -6.66 9.23 -3.14
N GLY A 42 -7.65 9.52 -2.27
CA GLY A 42 -7.63 10.68 -1.38
C GLY A 42 -6.43 10.71 -0.44
N ILE A 43 -6.04 9.56 0.15
CA ILE A 43 -4.87 9.53 1.04
C ILE A 43 -3.57 9.79 0.28
N TRP A 44 -3.42 9.33 -0.96
CA TRP A 44 -2.26 9.60 -1.79
C TRP A 44 -2.22 11.03 -2.34
N PHE A 45 -3.40 11.62 -2.65
CA PHE A 45 -3.53 13.06 -2.92
C PHE A 45 -3.03 13.87 -1.75
N HIS A 46 -3.56 13.60 -0.55
CA HIS A 46 -3.15 14.28 0.67
C HIS A 46 -1.63 14.18 0.88
N SER A 47 -1.07 12.96 0.75
CA SER A 47 0.34 12.69 1.00
C SER A 47 1.27 13.51 0.10
N ILE A 48 1.04 13.50 -1.21
CA ILE A 48 1.91 14.24 -2.14
C ILE A 48 1.74 15.75 -2.02
N VAL A 49 0.51 16.23 -1.81
CA VAL A 49 0.27 17.66 -1.64
C VAL A 49 0.89 18.16 -0.34
N ALA A 50 0.79 17.39 0.75
CA ALA A 50 1.47 17.69 2.00
C ALA A 50 3.01 17.74 1.80
N ALA A 51 3.58 16.79 1.05
CA ALA A 51 5.00 16.79 0.71
C ALA A 51 5.42 18.08 -0.04
N VAL A 52 4.63 18.47 -1.05
CA VAL A 52 4.89 19.67 -1.86
C VAL A 52 4.81 20.95 -1.01
N VAL A 53 3.73 21.13 -0.24
CA VAL A 53 3.55 22.36 0.53
C VAL A 53 4.50 22.45 1.73
N VAL A 54 4.84 21.32 2.36
CA VAL A 54 5.84 21.29 3.42
C VAL A 54 7.23 21.60 2.87
N TYR A 55 7.59 21.08 1.69
CA TYR A 55 8.84 21.44 1.03
C TYR A 55 8.89 22.92 0.66
N ALA A 56 7.80 23.47 0.09
CA ALA A 56 7.71 24.89 -0.22
C ALA A 56 7.88 25.79 1.01
N ALA A 57 7.35 25.36 2.17
CA ALA A 57 7.45 26.11 3.43
C ALA A 57 8.81 26.01 4.13
N THR A 58 9.58 24.93 3.91
CA THR A 58 10.76 24.62 4.71
C THR A 58 12.04 24.44 3.90
N ALA A 59 11.95 24.22 2.60
CA ALA A 59 13.03 23.83 1.70
C ALA A 59 13.86 22.64 2.23
N SER A 60 13.23 21.72 3.00
CA SER A 60 13.88 20.62 3.70
C SER A 60 13.24 19.29 3.34
N ALA A 61 14.07 18.35 2.87
CA ALA A 61 13.66 16.98 2.60
C ALA A 61 13.31 16.22 3.89
N LEU A 62 13.95 16.53 5.02
CA LEU A 62 13.62 15.95 6.32
C LEU A 62 12.18 16.30 6.74
N TRP A 63 11.77 17.55 6.57
CA TRP A 63 10.39 17.95 6.88
C TRP A 63 9.38 17.25 5.98
N VAL A 64 9.71 17.04 4.71
CA VAL A 64 8.90 16.21 3.81
C VAL A 64 8.85 14.76 4.31
N GLY A 65 9.97 14.21 4.76
CA GLY A 65 10.01 12.88 5.37
C GLY A 65 9.07 12.75 6.58
N LEU A 66 8.96 13.81 7.40
CA LEU A 66 8.04 13.84 8.54
C LEU A 66 6.56 13.76 8.12
N VAL A 67 6.18 14.12 6.88
CA VAL A 67 4.83 13.90 6.35
C VAL A 67 4.51 12.40 6.32
N THR A 68 5.42 11.59 5.77
CA THR A 68 5.27 10.12 5.75
C THR A 68 5.28 9.54 7.16
N VAL A 69 6.13 10.05 8.05
CA VAL A 69 6.15 9.67 9.47
C VAL A 69 4.79 9.95 10.12
N ALA A 70 4.26 11.17 9.99
CA ALA A 70 2.97 11.54 10.55
C ALA A 70 1.82 10.67 10.01
N GLN A 71 1.87 10.31 8.73
CA GLN A 71 0.85 9.50 8.08
C GLN A 71 0.87 8.03 8.51
N PHE A 72 2.04 7.41 8.64
CA PHE A 72 2.16 5.94 8.80
C PHE A 72 2.59 5.49 10.20
N VAL A 73 3.20 6.34 11.03
CA VAL A 73 3.55 5.97 12.42
C VAL A 73 2.33 5.52 13.23
N PRO A 74 1.14 6.17 13.15
CA PRO A 74 -0.04 5.68 13.84
C PRO A 74 -0.38 4.24 13.47
N GLN A 75 -0.12 3.82 12.23
CA GLN A 75 -0.41 2.47 11.75
C GLN A 75 0.42 1.41 12.48
N ILE A 76 1.68 1.70 12.79
CA ILE A 76 2.57 0.76 13.49
C ILE A 76 2.04 0.47 14.89
N PHE A 77 1.60 1.49 15.62
CA PHE A 77 1.21 1.38 17.02
C PHE A 77 -0.28 1.04 17.22
N LEU A 78 -1.16 1.55 16.38
CA LEU A 78 -2.61 1.46 16.59
C LEU A 78 -3.29 0.33 15.81
N THR A 79 -2.63 -0.29 14.82
CA THR A 79 -3.25 -1.40 14.05
C THR A 79 -3.72 -2.56 14.94
N PRO A 80 -2.96 -3.01 15.98
CA PRO A 80 -3.45 -4.07 16.86
C PRO A 80 -4.70 -3.69 17.65
N LEU A 81 -4.77 -2.42 18.11
CA LEU A 81 -5.94 -1.91 18.83
C LEU A 81 -7.15 -1.79 17.92
N SER A 82 -6.96 -1.24 16.71
CA SER A 82 -7.99 -1.11 15.69
C SER A 82 -8.54 -2.47 15.25
N GLY A 83 -7.68 -3.48 15.12
CA GLY A 83 -8.09 -4.86 14.87
C GLY A 83 -8.99 -5.41 15.97
N GLY A 84 -8.60 -5.22 17.24
CA GLY A 84 -9.40 -5.62 18.38
C GLY A 84 -10.78 -4.92 18.44
N TRP A 85 -10.88 -3.67 18.01
CA TRP A 85 -12.17 -2.98 17.88
C TRP A 85 -13.01 -3.54 16.73
N ALA A 86 -12.39 -3.93 15.61
CA ALA A 86 -13.10 -4.56 14.50
C ALA A 86 -13.70 -5.92 14.87
N ASP A 87 -13.00 -6.67 15.72
CA ASP A 87 -13.44 -8.01 16.15
C ASP A 87 -14.57 -7.98 17.20
N ARG A 88 -14.59 -6.95 18.07
CA ARG A 88 -15.54 -6.83 19.18
C ARG A 88 -16.68 -5.84 18.91
N GLY A 89 -16.47 -4.92 17.98
CA GLY A 89 -17.38 -3.81 17.70
C GLY A 89 -18.17 -3.96 16.42
N ASN A 90 -18.62 -2.83 15.91
CA ASN A 90 -19.31 -2.73 14.64
C ASN A 90 -18.32 -2.29 13.54
N ALA A 91 -17.85 -3.23 12.73
CA ALA A 91 -16.87 -2.97 11.67
C ALA A 91 -17.37 -1.93 10.65
N GLY A 92 -18.68 -1.93 10.32
CA GLY A 92 -19.27 -0.92 9.43
C GLY A 92 -19.16 0.50 10.02
N ARG A 93 -19.51 0.66 11.31
CA ARG A 93 -19.36 1.95 12.02
C ARG A 93 -17.91 2.37 12.15
N GLN A 94 -17.00 1.42 12.36
CA GLN A 94 -15.55 1.69 12.46
C GLN A 94 -14.98 2.19 11.13
N ILE A 95 -15.41 1.62 9.99
CA ILE A 95 -15.05 2.13 8.65
C ILE A 95 -15.52 3.58 8.51
N VAL A 96 -16.80 3.85 8.81
CA VAL A 96 -17.37 5.21 8.72
C VAL A 96 -16.60 6.19 9.60
N ALA A 97 -16.36 5.85 10.88
CA ALA A 97 -15.61 6.70 11.81
C ALA A 97 -14.19 6.96 11.31
N GLY A 98 -13.47 5.92 10.89
CA GLY A 98 -12.11 6.07 10.36
C GLY A 98 -12.05 6.95 9.13
N ARG A 99 -12.99 6.80 8.18
CA ARG A 99 -13.02 7.64 6.98
C ARG A 99 -13.45 9.09 7.27
N ALA A 100 -14.34 9.29 8.24
CA ALA A 100 -14.70 10.63 8.70
C ALA A 100 -13.50 11.36 9.35
N VAL A 101 -12.72 10.67 10.19
CA VAL A 101 -11.48 11.22 10.77
C VAL A 101 -10.46 11.55 9.68
N ALA A 102 -10.28 10.67 8.67
CA ALA A 102 -9.40 10.97 7.54
C ALA A 102 -9.87 12.18 6.73
N ALA A 103 -11.19 12.32 6.53
CA ALA A 103 -11.80 13.48 5.89
C ALA A 103 -11.53 14.76 6.68
N LEU A 104 -11.66 14.72 8.02
CA LEU A 104 -11.38 15.87 8.90
C LEU A 104 -9.91 16.32 8.79
N GLY A 105 -8.95 15.39 8.78
CA GLY A 105 -7.54 15.72 8.57
C GLY A 105 -7.31 16.43 7.24
N SER A 106 -7.84 15.86 6.14
CA SER A 106 -7.68 16.45 4.81
C SER A 106 -8.44 17.79 4.67
N ALA A 107 -9.64 17.91 5.25
CA ALA A 107 -10.41 19.14 5.25
C ALA A 107 -9.73 20.24 6.09
N GLY A 108 -9.11 19.85 7.22
CA GLY A 108 -8.33 20.78 8.06
C GLY A 108 -7.14 21.35 7.29
N ALA A 109 -6.38 20.51 6.56
CA ALA A 109 -5.31 20.99 5.69
C ALA A 109 -5.81 21.89 4.57
N ALA A 110 -6.95 21.54 3.94
CA ALA A 110 -7.59 22.36 2.92
C ALA A 110 -7.98 23.74 3.44
N ALA A 111 -8.69 23.79 4.58
CA ALA A 111 -9.11 25.02 5.22
C ALA A 111 -7.92 25.88 5.64
N PHE A 112 -6.88 25.27 6.20
CA PHE A 112 -5.66 25.98 6.57
C PHE A 112 -4.99 26.62 5.36
N CYS A 113 -4.76 25.87 4.27
CA CYS A 113 -4.17 26.40 3.03
C CYS A 113 -5.05 27.50 2.41
N LEU A 114 -6.39 27.38 2.51
CA LEU A 114 -7.32 28.38 1.97
C LEU A 114 -7.24 29.71 2.72
N VAL A 115 -7.14 29.65 4.06
CA VAL A 115 -7.11 30.83 4.92
C VAL A 115 -5.72 31.47 4.96
N ARG A 116 -4.68 30.64 5.03
CA ARG A 116 -3.30 31.12 5.19
C ARG A 116 -2.68 31.61 3.88
N GLY A 117 -3.10 31.01 2.73
CA GLY A 117 -2.47 31.25 1.44
C GLY A 117 -1.15 30.47 1.31
N PRO A 118 -0.11 31.06 0.70
CA PRO A 118 1.21 30.43 0.59
C PRO A 118 1.78 30.08 1.96
N LEU A 119 2.32 28.86 2.11
CA LEU A 119 2.96 28.40 3.34
C LEU A 119 4.46 28.71 3.27
N GLU A 120 4.97 29.47 4.23
CA GLU A 120 6.35 30.03 4.19
C GLU A 120 7.13 29.78 5.48
N SER A 121 6.54 29.04 6.45
CA SER A 121 7.17 28.84 7.74
C SER A 121 7.13 27.39 8.22
N HIS A 122 8.08 27.03 9.08
CA HIS A 122 8.07 25.75 9.77
C HIS A 122 6.80 25.55 10.63
N THR A 123 6.22 26.64 11.15
CA THR A 123 4.95 26.57 11.89
C THR A 123 3.80 26.18 10.96
N ASP A 124 3.76 26.70 9.73
CA ASP A 124 2.77 26.28 8.74
C ASP A 124 2.93 24.79 8.39
N ALA A 125 4.18 24.33 8.24
CA ALA A 125 4.47 22.92 8.01
C ALA A 125 4.00 22.02 9.16
N LEU A 126 4.15 22.45 10.43
CA LEU A 126 3.64 21.71 11.60
C LEU A 126 2.11 21.52 11.56
N VAL A 127 1.35 22.54 11.11
CA VAL A 127 -0.10 22.42 10.98
C VAL A 127 -0.47 21.38 9.92
N VAL A 128 0.24 21.36 8.79
CA VAL A 128 0.04 20.34 7.73
C VAL A 128 0.41 18.95 8.25
N LEU A 129 1.51 18.81 9.01
CA LEU A 129 1.90 17.55 9.64
C LEU A 129 0.83 17.06 10.64
N ALA A 130 0.27 17.96 11.46
CA ALA A 130 -0.81 17.62 12.39
C ALA A 130 -2.07 17.15 11.64
N ALA A 131 -2.45 17.84 10.56
CA ALA A 131 -3.57 17.44 9.71
C ALA A 131 -3.32 16.07 9.03
N THR A 132 -2.08 15.80 8.60
CA THR A 132 -1.65 14.53 8.03
C THR A 132 -1.69 13.41 9.06
N LEU A 133 -1.28 13.68 10.31
CA LEU A 133 -1.40 12.75 11.43
C LEU A 133 -2.87 12.36 11.66
N VAL A 134 -3.78 13.33 11.68
CA VAL A 134 -5.23 13.07 11.83
C VAL A 134 -5.75 12.24 10.67
N ALA A 135 -5.35 12.53 9.42
CA ALA A 135 -5.73 11.71 8.27
C ALA A 135 -5.20 10.26 8.38
N GLY A 136 -3.95 10.10 8.82
CA GLY A 136 -3.33 8.80 9.10
C GLY A 136 -4.03 8.01 10.21
N LEU A 137 -4.40 8.66 11.31
CA LEU A 137 -5.20 8.06 12.39
C LEU A 137 -6.53 7.51 11.85
N GLY A 138 -7.23 8.28 11.03
CA GLY A 138 -8.48 7.85 10.40
C GLY A 138 -8.30 6.62 9.52
N PHE A 139 -7.20 6.56 8.78
CA PHE A 139 -6.88 5.41 7.93
C PHE A 139 -6.64 4.13 8.75
N VAL A 140 -5.91 4.23 9.84
CA VAL A 140 -5.63 3.11 10.75
C VAL A 140 -6.89 2.58 11.42
N VAL A 141 -7.78 3.48 11.86
CA VAL A 141 -9.03 3.09 12.52
C VAL A 141 -9.91 2.24 11.58
N GLY A 142 -10.07 2.64 10.32
CA GLY A 142 -10.94 1.95 9.37
C GLY A 142 -10.33 0.75 8.64
N GLY A 143 -9.00 0.61 8.63
CA GLY A 143 -8.30 -0.38 7.81
C GLY A 143 -8.62 -1.84 8.13
N PRO A 144 -8.40 -2.31 9.38
CA PRO A 144 -8.71 -3.68 9.79
C PRO A 144 -10.19 -4.04 9.63
N ALA A 145 -11.09 -3.11 9.94
CA ALA A 145 -12.53 -3.31 9.79
C ALA A 145 -12.92 -3.56 8.31
N LEU A 146 -12.27 -2.88 7.37
CA LEU A 146 -12.49 -3.09 5.94
C LEU A 146 -12.13 -4.52 5.51
N GLN A 147 -11.04 -5.08 6.04
CA GLN A 147 -10.62 -6.46 5.73
C GLN A 147 -11.57 -7.50 6.35
N SER A 148 -12.09 -7.25 7.56
CA SER A 148 -12.96 -8.18 8.25
C SER A 148 -14.38 -8.25 7.66
N ILE A 149 -14.83 -7.19 6.99
CA ILE A 149 -16.21 -7.10 6.43
C ILE A 149 -16.33 -7.80 5.07
N VAL A 150 -15.27 -7.88 4.27
CA VAL A 150 -15.30 -8.45 2.91
C VAL A 150 -15.91 -9.86 2.88
N PRO A 151 -15.52 -10.81 3.74
CA PRO A 151 -16.10 -12.15 3.73
C PRO A 151 -17.61 -12.19 4.05
N LEU A 152 -18.15 -11.16 4.70
CA LEU A 152 -19.56 -11.09 5.15
C LEU A 152 -20.50 -10.58 4.05
N VAL A 153 -19.98 -9.91 3.04
CA VAL A 153 -20.79 -9.29 1.97
C VAL A 153 -20.78 -10.06 0.66
N ILE A 154 -20.08 -11.18 0.61
CA ILE A 154 -19.91 -12.03 -0.58
C ILE A 154 -20.69 -13.35 -0.46
N ARG A 155 -20.88 -14.06 -1.59
CA ARG A 155 -21.49 -15.38 -1.68
C ARG A 155 -20.44 -16.49 -1.59
N ARG A 156 -20.91 -17.74 -1.42
CA ARG A 156 -20.02 -18.93 -1.50
C ARG A 156 -19.33 -18.98 -2.83
N GLY A 157 -18.00 -19.26 -2.83
CA GLY A 157 -17.18 -19.33 -4.05
C GLY A 157 -16.65 -17.99 -4.57
N GLU A 158 -17.11 -16.83 -4.05
CA GLU A 158 -16.65 -15.51 -4.50
C GLU A 158 -15.38 -15.00 -3.78
N LEU A 159 -14.98 -15.65 -2.69
CA LEU A 159 -13.89 -15.17 -1.84
C LEU A 159 -12.58 -14.89 -2.61
N PRO A 160 -12.08 -15.77 -3.50
CA PRO A 160 -10.86 -15.48 -4.26
C PRO A 160 -10.98 -14.23 -5.13
N THR A 161 -12.09 -14.10 -5.87
CA THR A 161 -12.37 -12.93 -6.73
C THR A 161 -12.52 -11.66 -5.91
N ALA A 162 -13.26 -11.70 -4.79
CA ALA A 162 -13.45 -10.56 -3.92
C ALA A 162 -12.15 -10.08 -3.27
N MET A 163 -11.28 -10.99 -2.83
CA MET A 163 -9.99 -10.64 -2.25
C MET A 163 -9.04 -10.04 -3.30
N ALA A 164 -9.01 -10.59 -4.52
CA ALA A 164 -8.28 -9.99 -5.62
C ALA A 164 -8.78 -8.57 -5.94
N MET A 165 -10.09 -8.37 -6.04
CA MET A 165 -10.69 -7.06 -6.24
C MET A 165 -10.42 -6.09 -5.08
N ASN A 166 -10.40 -6.56 -3.84
CA ASN A 166 -10.16 -5.70 -2.67
C ASN A 166 -8.74 -5.12 -2.62
N SER A 167 -7.76 -5.75 -3.28
CA SER A 167 -6.39 -5.24 -3.38
C SER A 167 -6.19 -4.23 -4.51
N LEU A 168 -7.00 -4.28 -5.57
CA LEU A 168 -6.89 -3.39 -6.74
C LEU A 168 -7.01 -1.90 -6.39
N PRO A 169 -7.98 -1.43 -5.58
CA PRO A 169 -8.15 -0.04 -5.22
C PRO A 169 -6.88 0.58 -4.64
N TRP A 170 -6.19 -0.13 -3.76
CA TRP A 170 -4.96 0.35 -3.15
C TRP A 170 -3.83 0.52 -4.17
N THR A 171 -3.67 -0.46 -5.06
CA THR A 171 -2.64 -0.42 -6.09
C THR A 171 -2.90 0.71 -7.11
N MET A 172 -4.15 0.84 -7.57
CA MET A 172 -4.55 1.91 -8.50
C MET A 172 -4.38 3.30 -7.87
N ALA A 173 -4.82 3.45 -6.62
CA ALA A 173 -4.70 4.70 -5.89
C ALA A 173 -3.24 5.12 -5.69
N ARG A 174 -2.34 4.17 -5.38
CA ARG A 174 -0.91 4.44 -5.22
C ARG A 174 -0.24 4.88 -6.53
N VAL A 175 -0.68 4.34 -7.67
CA VAL A 175 -0.13 4.68 -8.98
C VAL A 175 -0.64 6.05 -9.45
N ALA A 176 -1.95 6.26 -9.42
CA ALA A 176 -2.58 7.46 -9.98
C ALA A 176 -2.69 8.63 -8.99
N GLY A 177 -2.77 8.32 -7.69
CA GLY A 177 -3.02 9.33 -6.65
C GLY A 177 -1.97 10.42 -6.60
N PRO A 178 -0.68 10.11 -6.43
CA PRO A 178 0.35 11.14 -6.30
C PRO A 178 0.44 12.06 -7.53
N ALA A 179 0.39 11.49 -8.74
CA ALA A 179 0.42 12.26 -9.96
C ALA A 179 -0.80 13.21 -10.07
N GLY A 180 -2.01 12.68 -9.77
CA GLY A 180 -3.24 13.47 -9.78
C GLY A 180 -3.24 14.57 -8.71
N GLY A 181 -2.78 14.27 -7.49
CA GLY A 181 -2.67 15.24 -6.40
C GLY A 181 -1.73 16.39 -6.72
N ALA A 182 -0.54 16.08 -7.21
CA ALA A 182 0.43 17.09 -7.62
C ALA A 182 -0.06 17.90 -8.83
N PHE A 183 -0.75 17.27 -9.79
CA PHE A 183 -1.35 17.96 -10.93
C PHE A 183 -2.40 18.99 -10.47
N VAL A 184 -3.31 18.62 -9.59
CA VAL A 184 -4.33 19.55 -9.06
C VAL A 184 -3.66 20.66 -8.25
N ALA A 185 -2.67 20.35 -7.41
CA ALA A 185 -1.96 21.35 -6.64
C ALA A 185 -1.21 22.36 -7.52
N ALA A 186 -0.60 21.89 -8.62
CA ALA A 186 0.17 22.71 -9.55
C ALA A 186 -0.70 23.62 -10.43
N HIS A 187 -1.84 23.12 -10.93
CA HIS A 187 -2.67 23.85 -11.90
C HIS A 187 -3.84 24.61 -11.29
N HIS A 188 -4.17 24.30 -10.03
CA HIS A 188 -5.24 24.99 -9.30
C HIS A 188 -4.75 25.50 -7.95
N SER A 189 -4.83 24.66 -6.90
CA SER A 189 -4.30 25.03 -5.58
C SER A 189 -4.12 23.81 -4.68
N PRO A 190 -3.20 23.88 -3.70
CA PRO A 190 -3.09 22.87 -2.65
C PRO A 190 -4.38 22.69 -1.85
N ALA A 191 -5.10 23.79 -1.58
CA ALA A 191 -6.38 23.76 -0.85
C ALA A 191 -7.43 22.91 -1.59
N LEU A 192 -7.55 23.07 -2.93
CA LEU A 192 -8.45 22.25 -3.73
C LEU A 192 -8.04 20.76 -3.72
N ALA A 193 -6.75 20.48 -3.82
CA ALA A 193 -6.26 19.10 -3.81
C ALA A 193 -6.55 18.41 -2.46
N PHE A 194 -6.32 19.08 -1.32
CA PHE A 194 -6.72 18.57 0.00
C PHE A 194 -8.25 18.47 0.13
N GLY A 195 -9.01 19.42 -0.42
CA GLY A 195 -10.47 19.38 -0.46
C GLY A 195 -11.01 18.17 -1.23
N LEU A 196 -10.42 17.85 -2.39
CA LEU A 196 -10.75 16.64 -3.14
C LEU A 196 -10.40 15.37 -2.38
N ALA A 197 -9.28 15.34 -1.65
CA ALA A 197 -8.93 14.23 -0.76
C ALA A 197 -9.99 14.05 0.34
N ALA A 198 -10.41 15.13 0.99
CA ALA A 198 -11.48 15.11 1.99
C ALA A 198 -12.80 14.62 1.40
N GLY A 199 -13.18 15.14 0.23
CA GLY A 199 -14.37 14.72 -0.51
C GLY A 199 -14.37 13.22 -0.85
N ALA A 200 -13.23 12.70 -1.29
CA ALA A 200 -13.07 11.27 -1.57
C ALA A 200 -13.32 10.39 -0.32
N HIS A 201 -12.84 10.81 0.85
CA HIS A 201 -13.13 10.12 2.11
C HIS A 201 -14.61 10.24 2.49
N LEU A 202 -15.22 11.42 2.33
CA LEU A 202 -16.64 11.63 2.62
C LEU A 202 -17.55 10.83 1.69
N VAL A 203 -17.22 10.71 0.40
CA VAL A 203 -17.95 9.85 -0.53
C VAL A 203 -17.94 8.41 -0.03
N PHE A 204 -16.80 7.92 0.47
CA PHE A 204 -16.78 6.58 1.05
C PHE A 204 -17.65 6.47 2.31
N VAL A 205 -17.66 7.48 3.19
CA VAL A 205 -18.58 7.53 4.35
C VAL A 205 -20.03 7.38 3.88
N VAL A 206 -20.44 8.17 2.88
CA VAL A 206 -21.81 8.12 2.34
C VAL A 206 -22.12 6.76 1.73
N LEU A 207 -21.21 6.20 0.90
CA LEU A 207 -21.40 4.88 0.31
C LEU A 207 -21.53 3.79 1.38
N ALA A 208 -20.72 3.82 2.44
CA ALA A 208 -20.75 2.87 3.53
C ALA A 208 -22.06 2.94 4.32
N LEU A 209 -22.56 4.15 4.58
CA LEU A 209 -23.84 4.39 5.25
C LEU A 209 -25.03 3.90 4.39
N LEU A 210 -25.05 4.26 3.11
CA LEU A 210 -26.11 3.84 2.18
C LEU A 210 -26.11 2.34 1.91
N ALA A 211 -24.95 1.70 1.93
CA ALA A 211 -24.84 0.25 1.76
C ALA A 211 -25.32 -0.55 2.97
N ALA A 212 -25.53 0.09 4.12
CA ALA A 212 -25.88 -0.56 5.37
C ALA A 212 -24.98 -1.77 5.65
N LEU A 213 -23.68 -1.50 5.80
CA LEU A 213 -22.67 -2.53 5.99
C LEU A 213 -22.96 -3.34 7.26
N PRO A 214 -22.70 -4.68 7.25
CA PRO A 214 -22.92 -5.52 8.42
C PRO A 214 -22.05 -5.08 9.61
N ALA A 215 -22.55 -5.36 10.82
CA ALA A 215 -21.82 -5.01 12.04
C ALA A 215 -20.47 -5.72 12.18
N GLY A 216 -20.26 -6.80 11.46
CA GLY A 216 -19.12 -7.70 11.59
C GLY A 216 -19.55 -9.04 12.20
N ALA A 217 -18.77 -10.08 12.01
CA ALA A 217 -18.95 -11.32 12.76
C ALA A 217 -18.43 -11.08 14.18
N GLN A 218 -19.32 -11.07 15.17
CA GLN A 218 -18.90 -11.20 16.56
C GLN A 218 -18.25 -12.57 16.70
N ARG A 219 -16.93 -12.59 16.90
CA ARG A 219 -16.21 -13.84 17.14
C ARG A 219 -16.45 -14.27 18.57
N GLU A 220 -16.84 -15.53 18.75
CA GLU A 220 -16.82 -16.17 20.04
C GLU A 220 -15.40 -16.10 20.63
N ASP A 221 -15.31 -15.73 21.91
CA ASP A 221 -14.09 -15.71 22.70
C ASP A 221 -13.46 -17.12 22.71
N GLY A 222 -12.43 -17.33 21.93
CA GLY A 222 -11.75 -18.64 21.86
C GLY A 222 -10.84 -18.83 20.65
N THR A 223 -11.05 -18.14 19.55
CA THR A 223 -10.13 -18.18 18.43
C THR A 223 -8.97 -17.23 18.69
N ASP A 224 -7.91 -17.79 19.24
CA ASP A 224 -6.67 -17.10 19.57
C ASP A 224 -5.99 -16.59 18.28
N PHE A 225 -6.40 -15.39 17.83
CA PHE A 225 -5.76 -14.64 16.73
C PHE A 225 -4.43 -14.06 17.19
N ARG A 226 -3.59 -14.89 17.82
CA ARG A 226 -2.28 -14.47 18.24
C ARG A 226 -1.43 -14.27 16.99
N VAL A 227 -1.14 -13.02 16.69
CA VAL A 227 -0.01 -12.62 15.83
C VAL A 227 1.24 -13.45 16.19
N ARG A 228 1.33 -13.91 17.43
CA ARG A 228 2.34 -14.85 17.95
C ARG A 228 2.44 -16.14 17.13
N VAL A 229 1.35 -16.70 16.63
CA VAL A 229 1.38 -17.94 15.83
C VAL A 229 2.04 -17.68 14.48
N ALA A 230 1.66 -16.60 13.80
CA ALA A 230 2.30 -16.22 12.54
C ALA A 230 3.76 -15.81 12.75
N LEU A 231 4.05 -15.06 13.83
CA LEU A 231 5.41 -14.68 14.18
C LEU A 231 6.29 -15.89 14.51
N HIS A 232 5.72 -16.88 15.22
CA HIS A 232 6.41 -18.13 15.51
C HIS A 232 6.67 -18.94 14.22
N TYR A 233 5.67 -19.04 13.32
CA TYR A 233 5.83 -19.66 12.01
C TYR A 233 6.95 -18.98 11.20
N VAL A 234 6.92 -17.64 11.11
CA VAL A 234 7.93 -16.86 10.38
C VAL A 234 9.33 -17.03 10.98
N ARG A 235 9.44 -17.02 12.32
CA ARG A 235 10.75 -17.19 12.99
C ARG A 235 11.36 -18.57 12.79
N ARG A 236 10.54 -19.59 12.57
CA ARG A 236 11.01 -20.97 12.30
C ARG A 236 11.31 -21.23 10.84
N ASP A 237 10.88 -20.33 9.95
CA ASP A 237 11.14 -20.43 8.51
C ASP A 237 12.10 -19.32 8.05
N PRO A 238 13.40 -19.61 7.91
CA PRO A 238 14.38 -18.63 7.48
C PRO A 238 14.05 -18.01 6.11
N THR A 239 13.42 -18.78 5.22
CA THR A 239 13.00 -18.28 3.90
C THR A 239 11.91 -17.23 4.04
N MET A 240 10.94 -17.47 4.92
CA MET A 240 9.87 -16.51 5.19
C MET A 240 10.40 -15.22 5.83
N LEU A 241 11.35 -15.35 6.76
CA LEU A 241 12.00 -14.18 7.38
C LEU A 241 12.72 -13.34 6.33
N VAL A 242 13.49 -13.98 5.42
CA VAL A 242 14.16 -13.27 4.32
C VAL A 242 13.15 -12.60 3.39
N LEU A 243 12.04 -13.26 3.05
CA LEU A 243 10.99 -12.66 2.22
C LEU A 243 10.35 -11.43 2.87
N LEU A 244 10.14 -11.44 4.19
CA LEU A 244 9.63 -10.26 4.91
C LEU A 244 10.66 -9.12 4.98
N VAL A 245 11.96 -9.43 5.11
CA VAL A 245 13.03 -8.43 4.99
C VAL A 245 13.08 -7.84 3.58
N VAL A 246 12.92 -8.67 2.54
CA VAL A 246 12.81 -8.20 1.15
C VAL A 246 11.63 -7.24 1.00
N VAL A 247 10.49 -7.58 1.54
CA VAL A 247 9.28 -6.72 1.50
C VAL A 247 9.52 -5.39 2.20
N ALA A 248 10.16 -5.41 3.37
CA ALA A 248 10.54 -4.18 4.08
C ALA A 248 11.51 -3.32 3.26
N GLY A 249 12.49 -3.95 2.59
CA GLY A 249 13.40 -3.26 1.67
C GLY A 249 12.70 -2.64 0.46
N ILE A 250 11.71 -3.34 -0.13
CA ILE A 250 10.88 -2.79 -1.21
C ILE A 250 10.05 -1.60 -0.71
N GLY A 251 9.45 -1.71 0.48
CA GLY A 251 8.73 -0.62 1.13
C GLY A 251 9.62 0.59 1.36
N PHE A 252 10.80 0.39 1.96
CA PHE A 252 11.82 1.41 2.17
C PHE A 252 12.17 2.12 0.86
N ALA A 253 12.57 1.38 -0.14
CA ALA A 253 13.03 1.94 -1.40
C ALA A 253 11.92 2.49 -2.30
N SER A 254 10.67 2.38 -1.92
CA SER A 254 9.57 3.05 -2.62
C SER A 254 9.36 4.50 -2.19
N GLU A 255 10.00 4.95 -1.10
CA GLU A 255 9.79 6.28 -0.52
C GLU A 255 10.38 7.44 -1.31
N PRO A 256 11.54 7.34 -1.98
CA PRO A 256 12.06 8.46 -2.76
C PRO A 256 11.07 9.01 -3.77
N SER A 257 10.16 8.14 -4.27
CA SER A 257 9.11 8.53 -5.22
C SER A 257 8.10 9.55 -4.67
N ILE A 258 8.05 9.76 -3.37
CA ILE A 258 7.16 10.71 -2.70
C ILE A 258 7.97 11.68 -1.85
N THR A 259 8.80 11.17 -0.95
CA THR A 259 9.56 11.97 0.02
C THR A 259 10.60 12.87 -0.64
N LEU A 260 11.35 12.35 -1.61
CA LEU A 260 12.39 13.13 -2.30
C LEU A 260 11.89 13.79 -3.59
N ALA A 261 10.68 13.50 -4.06
CA ALA A 261 10.18 14.05 -5.32
C ALA A 261 10.15 15.60 -5.36
N PRO A 262 9.72 16.32 -4.30
CA PRO A 262 9.79 17.78 -4.27
C PRO A 262 11.23 18.30 -4.31
N THR A 263 12.14 17.70 -3.55
CA THR A 263 13.57 18.06 -3.52
C THR A 263 14.23 17.83 -4.88
N ILE A 264 13.96 16.69 -5.53
CA ILE A 264 14.47 16.36 -6.87
C ILE A 264 13.94 17.36 -7.90
N ALA A 265 12.65 17.73 -7.80
CA ALA A 265 12.07 18.70 -8.71
C ALA A 265 12.72 20.08 -8.56
N ALA A 266 12.97 20.52 -7.32
CA ALA A 266 13.65 21.79 -7.04
C ALA A 266 15.11 21.80 -7.50
N ASP A 267 15.86 20.71 -7.25
CA ASP A 267 17.26 20.55 -7.69
C ASP A 267 17.41 20.62 -9.22
N LEU A 268 16.41 20.13 -9.95
CA LEU A 268 16.34 20.21 -11.41
C LEU A 268 15.75 21.54 -11.93
N GLY A 269 15.53 22.52 -11.05
CA GLY A 269 14.96 23.84 -11.41
C GLY A 269 13.49 23.79 -11.81
N GLY A 270 12.75 22.77 -11.38
CA GLY A 270 11.34 22.60 -11.66
C GLY A 270 10.42 23.06 -10.53
N ASP A 271 9.14 22.94 -10.78
CA ASP A 271 8.05 23.34 -9.91
C ASP A 271 7.19 22.15 -9.45
N THR A 272 6.05 22.42 -8.82
CA THR A 272 5.06 21.41 -8.40
C THR A 272 4.57 20.55 -9.58
N ALA A 273 4.50 21.07 -10.80
CA ALA A 273 4.11 20.29 -11.96
C ALA A 273 5.17 19.22 -12.30
N LEU A 274 6.46 19.52 -12.05
CA LEU A 274 7.53 18.53 -12.21
C LEU A 274 7.40 17.40 -11.17
N VAL A 275 7.03 17.71 -9.91
CA VAL A 275 6.73 16.68 -8.90
C VAL A 275 5.65 15.73 -9.42
N GLY A 276 4.58 16.27 -10.00
CA GLY A 276 3.50 15.47 -10.62
C GLY A 276 3.99 14.59 -11.77
N ARG A 277 4.87 15.11 -12.62
CA ARG A 277 5.47 14.35 -13.73
C ARG A 277 6.39 13.23 -13.23
N LEU A 278 7.23 13.47 -12.22
CA LEU A 278 8.11 12.48 -11.62
C LEU A 278 7.32 11.34 -10.96
N THR A 279 6.36 11.69 -10.10
CA THR A 279 5.50 10.69 -9.44
C THR A 279 4.62 9.94 -10.45
N GLY A 280 4.14 10.62 -11.50
CA GLY A 280 3.44 10.03 -12.63
C GLY A 280 4.30 9.04 -13.42
N ALA A 281 5.58 9.38 -13.67
CA ALA A 281 6.55 8.52 -14.33
C ALA A 281 6.78 7.23 -13.51
N PHE A 282 6.92 7.33 -12.18
CA PHE A 282 6.99 6.16 -11.30
C PHE A 282 5.72 5.30 -11.40
N GLY A 283 4.54 5.93 -11.37
CA GLY A 283 3.26 5.26 -11.55
C GLY A 283 3.15 4.56 -12.91
N ALA A 284 3.53 5.22 -13.99
CA ALA A 284 3.55 4.63 -15.33
C ALA A 284 4.50 3.43 -15.40
N GLY A 285 5.70 3.56 -14.80
CA GLY A 285 6.64 2.46 -14.64
C GLY A 285 6.03 1.28 -13.89
N ALA A 286 5.28 1.54 -12.80
CA ALA A 286 4.60 0.49 -12.04
C ALA A 286 3.52 -0.22 -12.89
N VAL A 287 2.76 0.50 -13.71
CA VAL A 287 1.81 -0.11 -14.65
C VAL A 287 2.53 -0.99 -15.67
N LEU A 288 3.62 -0.49 -16.27
CA LEU A 288 4.45 -1.29 -17.17
C LEU A 288 5.04 -2.52 -16.47
N GLY A 289 5.44 -2.38 -15.21
CA GLY A 289 5.95 -3.47 -14.38
C GLY A 289 4.90 -4.55 -14.10
N PHE A 290 3.62 -4.17 -13.93
CA PHE A 290 2.53 -5.12 -13.78
C PHE A 290 2.35 -6.01 -15.02
N PHE A 291 2.36 -5.41 -16.21
CA PHE A 291 2.31 -6.18 -17.47
C PHE A 291 3.61 -6.96 -17.69
N GLY A 292 4.76 -6.33 -17.44
CA GLY A 292 6.08 -6.96 -17.58
C GLY A 292 6.25 -8.18 -16.66
N TYR A 293 5.72 -8.14 -15.43
CA TYR A 293 5.71 -9.28 -14.52
C TYR A 293 5.03 -10.51 -15.16
N ASN A 294 3.87 -10.33 -15.79
CA ASN A 294 3.15 -11.43 -16.43
C ASN A 294 3.97 -12.06 -17.56
N VAL A 295 4.69 -11.25 -18.34
CA VAL A 295 5.54 -11.75 -19.43
C VAL A 295 6.78 -12.45 -18.88
N VAL A 296 7.49 -11.82 -17.95
CA VAL A 296 8.75 -12.33 -17.41
C VAL A 296 8.53 -13.61 -16.58
N SER A 297 7.39 -13.71 -15.88
CA SER A 297 7.03 -14.91 -15.10
C SER A 297 6.75 -16.17 -15.94
N LEU A 298 6.54 -16.01 -17.25
CA LEU A 298 6.45 -17.16 -18.18
C LEU A 298 7.81 -17.82 -18.44
N TRP A 299 8.90 -17.05 -18.36
CA TRP A 299 10.24 -17.50 -18.72
C TRP A 299 11.15 -17.73 -17.51
N LEU A 300 10.88 -17.03 -16.42
CA LEU A 300 11.71 -17.07 -15.23
C LEU A 300 10.94 -17.62 -14.03
N ARG A 301 11.64 -18.35 -13.15
CA ARG A 301 11.11 -18.74 -11.84
C ARG A 301 10.86 -17.49 -10.99
N GLN A 302 9.84 -17.51 -10.13
CA GLN A 302 9.43 -16.37 -9.29
C GLN A 302 10.59 -15.74 -8.50
N GLN A 303 11.54 -16.55 -8.02
CA GLN A 303 12.73 -16.07 -7.32
C GLN A 303 13.61 -15.18 -8.19
N ARG A 304 13.77 -15.54 -9.49
CA ARG A 304 14.54 -14.73 -10.44
C ARG A 304 13.78 -13.49 -10.86
N VAL A 305 12.45 -13.57 -11.00
CA VAL A 305 11.60 -12.40 -11.26
C VAL A 305 11.75 -11.37 -10.15
N LEU A 306 11.75 -11.82 -8.88
CA LEU A 306 12.01 -10.95 -7.72
C LEU A 306 13.40 -10.28 -7.81
N GLN A 307 14.46 -11.06 -8.12
CA GLN A 307 15.82 -10.50 -8.26
C GLN A 307 15.92 -9.47 -9.39
N VAL A 308 15.30 -9.75 -10.53
CA VAL A 308 15.25 -8.82 -11.67
C VAL A 308 14.52 -7.53 -11.26
N GLY A 309 13.35 -7.63 -10.59
CA GLY A 309 12.60 -6.47 -10.13
C GLY A 309 13.42 -5.60 -9.16
N LEU A 310 14.09 -6.23 -8.17
CA LEU A 310 14.98 -5.51 -7.24
C LEU A 310 16.15 -4.85 -7.96
N GLY A 311 16.80 -5.55 -8.90
CA GLY A 311 17.93 -5.03 -9.69
C GLY A 311 17.53 -3.84 -10.57
N VAL A 312 16.35 -3.92 -11.20
CA VAL A 312 15.79 -2.81 -12.01
C VAL A 312 15.48 -1.60 -11.12
N MET A 313 14.96 -1.82 -9.92
CA MET A 313 14.70 -0.73 -8.97
C MET A 313 16.00 -0.07 -8.47
N VAL A 314 17.04 -0.87 -8.17
CA VAL A 314 18.40 -0.36 -7.85
C VAL A 314 18.91 0.50 -9.00
N LEU A 315 18.83 0.00 -10.25
CA LEU A 315 19.27 0.75 -11.43
C LEU A 315 18.55 2.10 -11.52
N GLY A 316 17.24 2.13 -11.31
CA GLY A 316 16.47 3.37 -11.34
C GLY A 316 17.00 4.41 -10.34
N TRP A 317 17.23 4.02 -9.08
CA TRP A 317 17.73 4.95 -8.06
C TRP A 317 19.20 5.36 -8.26
N VAL A 318 20.05 4.46 -8.75
CA VAL A 318 21.46 4.80 -9.09
C VAL A 318 21.51 5.78 -10.26
N VAL A 319 20.72 5.55 -11.31
CA VAL A 319 20.64 6.48 -12.46
C VAL A 319 20.09 7.83 -12.01
N LEU A 320 19.09 7.85 -11.12
CA LEU A 320 18.54 9.08 -10.59
C LEU A 320 19.56 9.88 -9.77
N ALA A 321 20.42 9.21 -9.00
CA ALA A 321 21.47 9.87 -8.21
C ALA A 321 22.47 10.65 -9.08
N GLY A 322 22.61 10.27 -10.35
CA GLY A 322 23.43 11.00 -11.34
C GLY A 322 22.63 11.85 -12.33
N ALA A 323 21.33 12.04 -12.12
CA ALA A 323 20.47 12.71 -13.09
C ALA A 323 20.71 14.24 -13.10
N ALA A 324 21.29 14.75 -14.18
CA ALA A 324 21.54 16.18 -14.38
C ALA A 324 20.41 16.91 -15.14
N HIS A 325 19.40 16.22 -15.63
CA HIS A 325 18.30 16.82 -16.39
C HIS A 325 16.98 16.05 -16.22
N VAL A 326 15.88 16.76 -16.41
CA VAL A 326 14.50 16.27 -16.19
C VAL A 326 14.22 14.96 -16.95
N GLY A 327 14.66 14.83 -18.21
CA GLY A 327 14.41 13.63 -19.02
C GLY A 327 15.01 12.36 -18.42
N LEU A 328 16.24 12.45 -17.89
CA LEU A 328 16.88 11.31 -17.22
C LEU A 328 16.18 10.96 -15.91
N ALA A 329 15.78 11.98 -15.12
CA ALA A 329 15.04 11.78 -13.89
C ALA A 329 13.68 11.09 -14.15
N LEU A 330 12.92 11.52 -15.16
CA LEU A 330 11.67 10.85 -15.55
C LEU A 330 11.90 9.39 -15.96
N GLY A 331 12.94 9.14 -16.76
CA GLY A 331 13.32 7.77 -17.13
C GLY A 331 13.68 6.92 -15.91
N ALA A 332 14.48 7.46 -14.99
CA ALA A 332 14.89 6.79 -13.77
C ALA A 332 13.71 6.47 -12.85
N PHE A 333 12.75 7.40 -12.67
CA PHE A 333 11.50 7.15 -11.94
C PHE A 333 10.66 6.05 -12.60
N THR A 334 10.56 6.05 -13.93
CA THR A 334 9.85 4.99 -14.68
C THR A 334 10.51 3.63 -14.45
N VAL A 335 11.82 3.55 -14.53
CA VAL A 335 12.58 2.31 -14.28
C VAL A 335 12.43 1.84 -12.83
N ALA A 336 12.53 2.76 -11.86
CA ALA A 336 12.32 2.42 -10.45
C ALA A 336 10.90 1.92 -10.18
N GLY A 337 9.87 2.56 -10.76
CA GLY A 337 8.47 2.14 -10.66
C GLY A 337 8.21 0.77 -11.27
N LEU A 338 8.81 0.49 -12.44
CA LEU A 338 8.75 -0.83 -13.09
C LEU A 338 9.35 -1.90 -12.18
N GLY A 339 10.57 -1.67 -11.68
CA GLY A 339 11.25 -2.59 -10.77
C GLY A 339 10.46 -2.82 -9.48
N PHE A 340 9.89 -1.75 -8.90
CA PHE A 340 9.02 -1.80 -7.73
C PHE A 340 7.86 -2.77 -7.92
N MET A 341 7.09 -2.63 -9.00
CA MET A 341 5.90 -3.45 -9.22
C MET A 341 6.26 -4.92 -9.47
N VAL A 342 7.30 -5.17 -10.28
CA VAL A 342 7.79 -6.53 -10.55
C VAL A 342 8.26 -7.20 -9.25
N ALA A 343 9.09 -6.50 -8.44
CA ALA A 343 9.60 -7.04 -7.19
C ALA A 343 8.49 -7.28 -6.17
N ASN A 344 7.59 -6.31 -5.98
CA ASN A 344 6.50 -6.41 -5.02
C ASN A 344 5.54 -7.55 -5.37
N THR A 345 5.15 -7.69 -6.65
CA THR A 345 4.26 -8.78 -7.09
C THR A 345 4.93 -10.14 -6.91
N ALA A 346 6.20 -10.27 -7.28
CA ALA A 346 6.94 -11.53 -7.11
C ALA A 346 7.10 -11.91 -5.63
N ALA A 347 7.39 -10.93 -4.74
CA ALA A 347 7.52 -11.16 -3.30
C ALA A 347 6.20 -11.64 -2.69
N VAL A 348 5.09 -10.98 -3.00
CA VAL A 348 3.75 -11.39 -2.55
C VAL A 348 3.40 -12.79 -3.03
N THR A 349 3.68 -13.11 -4.29
CA THR A 349 3.45 -14.44 -4.87
C THR A 349 4.25 -15.52 -4.14
N LEU A 350 5.55 -15.29 -3.90
CA LEU A 350 6.40 -16.25 -3.16
C LEU A 350 5.92 -16.48 -1.73
N ILE A 351 5.50 -15.42 -1.03
CA ILE A 351 4.91 -15.53 0.31
C ILE A 351 3.63 -16.36 0.26
N GLN A 352 2.71 -16.04 -0.65
CA GLN A 352 1.42 -16.73 -0.73
C GLN A 352 1.55 -18.21 -1.12
N GLN A 353 2.53 -18.57 -1.97
CA GLN A 353 2.81 -19.95 -2.35
C GLN A 353 3.39 -20.79 -1.20
N ARG A 354 4.06 -20.15 -0.25
CA ARG A 354 4.73 -20.83 0.86
C ARG A 354 3.85 -20.99 2.08
N VAL A 355 2.95 -20.05 2.32
CA VAL A 355 2.16 -20.00 3.54
C VAL A 355 0.93 -20.91 3.43
N PRO A 356 0.68 -21.80 4.43
CA PRO A 356 -0.55 -22.56 4.52
C PRO A 356 -1.79 -21.66 4.53
N ASP A 357 -2.91 -22.15 3.98
CA ASP A 357 -4.14 -21.36 3.82
C ASP A 357 -4.65 -20.79 5.14
N GLU A 358 -4.50 -21.54 6.25
CA GLU A 358 -4.95 -21.16 7.58
C GLU A 358 -4.14 -19.98 8.18
N LEU A 359 -2.88 -19.80 7.73
CA LEU A 359 -1.99 -18.74 8.21
C LEU A 359 -1.86 -17.58 7.23
N ARG A 360 -2.38 -17.71 5.99
CA ARG A 360 -2.17 -16.74 4.90
C ARG A 360 -2.57 -15.31 5.31
N GLY A 361 -3.75 -15.12 5.89
CA GLY A 361 -4.19 -13.80 6.32
C GLY A 361 -3.29 -13.18 7.39
N ARG A 362 -2.78 -13.99 8.33
CA ARG A 362 -1.89 -13.53 9.42
C ARG A 362 -0.51 -13.14 8.90
N VAL A 363 0.05 -13.93 7.98
CA VAL A 363 1.35 -13.63 7.36
C VAL A 363 1.25 -12.42 6.44
N MET A 364 0.11 -12.24 5.73
CA MET A 364 -0.13 -11.03 4.95
C MET A 364 -0.29 -9.78 5.83
N ALA A 365 -0.75 -9.91 7.07
CA ALA A 365 -0.70 -8.80 8.03
C ALA A 365 0.74 -8.44 8.41
N LEU A 366 1.63 -9.43 8.61
CA LEU A 366 3.06 -9.18 8.83
C LEU A 366 3.74 -8.58 7.60
N TRP A 367 3.35 -9.00 6.39
CA TRP A 367 3.77 -8.37 5.14
C TRP A 367 3.42 -6.88 5.13
N MET A 368 2.19 -6.52 5.49
CA MET A 368 1.75 -5.11 5.53
C MET A 368 2.56 -4.32 6.56
N VAL A 369 2.83 -4.89 7.73
CA VAL A 369 3.67 -4.25 8.77
C VAL A 369 5.10 -4.06 8.25
N GLY A 370 5.68 -5.05 7.59
CA GLY A 370 7.02 -4.94 6.99
C GLY A 370 7.06 -3.86 5.90
N PHE A 371 6.10 -3.88 4.98
CA PHE A 371 6.04 -2.95 3.86
C PHE A 371 5.73 -1.51 4.30
N ALA A 372 4.64 -1.31 5.04
CA ALA A 372 4.22 0.02 5.46
C ALA A 372 5.03 0.56 6.63
N GLY A 373 5.48 -0.32 7.53
CA GLY A 373 6.27 0.06 8.71
C GLY A 373 7.71 0.49 8.39
N SER A 374 8.29 0.04 7.26
CA SER A 374 9.61 0.49 6.81
C SER A 374 9.61 1.92 6.25
N ARG A 375 8.47 2.42 5.77
CA ARG A 375 8.34 3.70 5.09
C ARG A 375 8.62 4.92 5.95
N PRO A 376 8.10 5.05 7.19
CA PRO A 376 8.47 6.16 8.08
C PRO A 376 9.98 6.21 8.37
N LEU A 377 10.61 5.04 8.53
CA LEU A 377 12.06 4.97 8.72
C LEU A 377 12.80 5.42 7.45
N ALA A 378 12.36 4.93 6.28
CA ALA A 378 12.92 5.33 5.00
C ALA A 378 12.85 6.83 4.79
N SER A 379 11.66 7.42 4.95
CA SER A 379 11.44 8.83 4.71
C SER A 379 12.25 9.73 5.67
N ALA A 380 12.36 9.33 6.94
CA ALA A 380 13.19 10.05 7.91
C ALA A 380 14.68 9.97 7.55
N VAL A 381 15.18 8.77 7.21
CA VAL A 381 16.59 8.56 6.83
C VAL A 381 16.91 9.28 5.52
N GLU A 382 16.08 9.12 4.51
CA GLU A 382 16.27 9.74 3.19
C GLU A 382 16.21 11.27 3.26
N GLY A 383 15.22 11.80 3.99
CA GLY A 383 15.09 13.24 4.20
C GLY A 383 16.28 13.81 4.95
N PHE A 384 16.72 13.16 6.04
CA PHE A 384 17.90 13.58 6.81
C PHE A 384 19.17 13.54 5.95
N LEU A 385 19.39 12.48 5.19
CA LEU A 385 20.57 12.36 4.34
C LEU A 385 20.58 13.37 3.19
N ALA A 386 19.42 13.65 2.62
CA ALA A 386 19.30 14.65 1.56
C ALA A 386 19.66 16.06 2.05
N ASP A 387 19.24 16.42 3.28
CA ASP A 387 19.53 17.73 3.87
C ASP A 387 20.95 17.81 4.47
N ALA A 388 21.39 16.76 5.19
CA ALA A 388 22.66 16.79 5.93
C ALA A 388 23.87 16.47 5.08
N VAL A 389 23.72 15.71 3.99
CA VAL A 389 24.82 15.25 3.13
C VAL A 389 24.59 15.70 1.69
N SER A 390 23.67 15.06 0.97
CA SER A 390 23.24 15.43 -0.38
C SER A 390 22.09 14.53 -0.86
N LEU A 391 21.33 15.01 -1.84
CA LEU A 391 20.29 14.23 -2.51
C LEU A 391 20.83 12.94 -3.16
N PRO A 392 21.98 12.95 -3.90
CA PRO A 392 22.58 11.71 -4.42
C PRO A 392 22.93 10.71 -3.31
N ALA A 393 23.42 11.16 -2.15
CA ALA A 393 23.76 10.27 -1.03
C ALA A 393 22.52 9.53 -0.50
N ALA A 394 21.39 10.23 -0.33
CA ALA A 394 20.13 9.62 0.07
C ALA A 394 19.67 8.53 -0.91
N LEU A 395 19.73 8.81 -2.21
CA LEU A 395 19.37 7.87 -3.27
C LEU A 395 20.30 6.66 -3.33
N LEU A 396 21.60 6.86 -3.16
CA LEU A 396 22.60 5.78 -3.14
C LEU A 396 22.46 4.90 -1.89
N VAL A 397 22.11 5.47 -0.74
CA VAL A 397 21.79 4.68 0.47
C VAL A 397 20.54 3.82 0.23
N THR A 398 19.51 4.36 -0.38
CA THR A 398 18.32 3.58 -0.77
C THR A 398 18.66 2.45 -1.73
N ALA A 399 19.46 2.72 -2.76
CA ALA A 399 19.96 1.70 -3.69
C ALA A 399 20.82 0.65 -2.96
N GLY A 400 21.66 1.08 -2.00
CA GLY A 400 22.48 0.20 -1.16
C GLY A 400 21.68 -0.74 -0.28
N VAL A 401 20.59 -0.25 0.33
CA VAL A 401 19.64 -1.09 1.08
C VAL A 401 19.04 -2.15 0.17
N LEU A 402 18.55 -1.79 -1.02
CA LEU A 402 18.02 -2.75 -1.99
C LEU A 402 19.07 -3.76 -2.44
N LEU A 403 20.30 -3.31 -2.70
CA LEU A 403 21.39 -4.19 -3.10
C LEU A 403 21.73 -5.19 -1.97
N THR A 404 21.75 -4.72 -0.72
CA THR A 404 21.93 -5.59 0.44
C THR A 404 20.83 -6.64 0.52
N VAL A 405 19.57 -6.23 0.37
CA VAL A 405 18.42 -7.13 0.33
C VAL A 405 18.53 -8.14 -0.82
N LEU A 406 18.92 -7.69 -2.01
CA LEU A 406 19.17 -8.55 -3.17
C LEU A 406 20.27 -9.58 -2.91
N CYS A 407 21.36 -9.18 -2.24
CA CYS A 407 22.46 -10.07 -1.85
C CYS A 407 22.05 -11.08 -0.77
N LEU A 408 21.19 -10.69 0.17
CA LEU A 408 20.63 -11.58 1.20
C LEU A 408 19.67 -12.60 0.58
N PHE A 409 18.92 -12.20 -0.44
CA PHE A 409 17.99 -13.08 -1.15
C PHE A 409 18.75 -14.00 -2.12
N ARG A 410 19.26 -15.10 -1.59
CA ARG A 410 19.96 -16.14 -2.37
C ARG A 410 19.08 -17.36 -2.60
N PRO A 411 18.37 -17.47 -3.76
CA PRO A 411 17.41 -18.56 -4.01
C PRO A 411 17.98 -19.97 -3.85
N ARG A 412 19.29 -20.15 -4.11
CA ARG A 412 19.98 -21.44 -3.97
C ARG A 412 20.17 -21.91 -2.53
N ARG A 413 20.07 -20.98 -1.55
CA ARG A 413 20.22 -21.28 -0.11
C ARG A 413 18.87 -21.31 0.63
N LEU A 414 17.82 -20.89 -0.06
CA LEU A 414 16.48 -20.84 0.48
C LEU A 414 15.69 -22.03 -0.05
N ASP A 415 15.00 -22.71 0.85
CA ASP A 415 14.16 -23.85 0.49
C ASP A 415 12.86 -23.35 -0.15
N PHE A 416 12.78 -23.40 -1.47
CA PHE A 416 11.56 -23.19 -2.20
C PHE A 416 11.08 -24.54 -2.74
N PRO A 417 9.91 -25.05 -2.33
CA PRO A 417 9.37 -26.29 -2.90
C PRO A 417 9.32 -26.13 -4.42
N ALA A 418 9.79 -27.18 -5.12
CA ALA A 418 9.69 -27.23 -6.57
C ALA A 418 8.22 -26.98 -6.94
N ALA A 419 7.97 -26.07 -7.87
CA ALA A 419 6.62 -25.85 -8.38
C ALA A 419 6.06 -27.23 -8.74
N ARG A 420 4.98 -27.65 -8.09
CA ARG A 420 4.25 -28.86 -8.51
C ARG A 420 3.81 -28.57 -9.93
N ALA A 421 4.54 -29.15 -10.90
CA ALA A 421 4.06 -29.24 -12.26
C ALA A 421 2.68 -29.89 -12.15
N GLY A 422 1.66 -29.20 -12.66
CA GLY A 422 0.28 -29.67 -12.57
C GLY A 422 0.16 -31.07 -13.13
N THR A 423 0.22 -32.05 -12.25
CA THR A 423 -0.31 -33.37 -12.55
C THR A 423 -1.82 -33.20 -12.56
N VAL A 424 -2.36 -33.04 -13.76
CA VAL A 424 -3.75 -33.33 -14.03
C VAL A 424 -3.99 -34.74 -13.46
N PRO A 425 -4.92 -34.94 -12.52
CA PRO A 425 -5.22 -36.29 -12.08
C PRO A 425 -5.74 -37.04 -13.33
N GLU A 426 -5.01 -38.02 -13.80
CA GLU A 426 -5.53 -39.02 -14.72
C GLU A 426 -6.79 -39.59 -14.08
N ARG A 427 -7.92 -39.37 -14.73
CA ARG A 427 -9.14 -40.08 -14.40
C ARG A 427 -8.84 -41.55 -14.53
N GLU A 428 -8.78 -42.26 -13.41
CA GLU A 428 -8.95 -43.71 -13.42
C GLU A 428 -10.26 -44.03 -14.14
N VAL A 429 -10.12 -44.43 -15.38
CA VAL A 429 -11.19 -45.11 -16.10
C VAL A 429 -11.27 -46.48 -15.44
N SER A 430 -12.21 -46.63 -14.51
CA SER A 430 -12.57 -47.97 -13.99
C SER A 430 -13.03 -48.80 -15.18
N ARG A 431 -12.16 -49.72 -15.58
CA ARG A 431 -12.53 -50.90 -16.32
C ARG A 431 -13.05 -51.88 -15.28
N ASP A 432 -14.34 -51.95 -15.13
CA ASP A 432 -15.00 -53.15 -14.61
C ASP A 432 -16.12 -53.49 -15.57
N GLY A 433 -16.02 -54.78 -16.04
CA GLY A 433 -16.84 -55.39 -17.04
C GLY A 433 -18.28 -55.78 -16.62
#